data_1275a9040b84ae5d912536ab09be5325
#
_entry.id   1275a9040b84ae5d912536ab09be5325
#
_cell.length_a   1.000
_cell.length_b   1.000
_cell.length_c   1.000
_cell.angle_alpha   90.00
_cell.angle_beta   90.00
_cell.angle_gamma   90.00
#
_symmetry.space_group_name_H-M   'P 1'
#
loop_
_entity.id
_entity.type
_entity.pdbx_description
1 polymer ?
#
loop_
_entity_poly.entity_id
_entity_poly.type
_entity_poly.pdbx_seq_one_letter_code
_entity_poly.pdbx_strand_id
1 'polypeptide(L)'
;MRWGWRLRCSPAWKAQHAYVAGYANARERFSYNPRMATRAFGFTLALVGTLAVATRLLGEQATRPAPPTSVRLYVLDGGILESDPGRYKLTKEDVGTTQLSVAAYLITHPKGVLMWDTGAITDADWSPTGKASAQKLTLPDGQGRQVTLANALVPQLKAAGYTPADVTFLALSHYHWDHTANANVFAGATWLARSLDRDAMFAEKPLGTARPTTYSALKTSRTTLIKDDEHDVFGDGTVILKSAPGHTPGHQVLYVKLARTGGVLLSGDLYHYQAERRLDRYPTFEFDVEQTRGARRSVDAFLKKTGAQLWIQHDLDAHAKLKKAPAYYD
;
A
#
# COMPACT_ATOMS: atom_id res chain seq x y z
N MET A 1 6.13 24.59 -43.02
CA MET A 1 7.31 23.96 -42.43
C MET A 1 6.84 23.12 -41.23
N ARG A 2 6.84 21.78 -41.35
CA ARG A 2 6.44 20.85 -40.28
C ARG A 2 7.70 20.42 -39.51
N TRP A 3 7.83 20.79 -38.26
CA TRP A 3 8.90 20.31 -37.38
C TRP A 3 8.43 19.02 -36.70
N GLY A 4 9.01 17.88 -37.08
CA GLY A 4 8.82 16.61 -36.42
C GLY A 4 9.86 16.41 -35.31
N TRP A 5 9.45 16.42 -34.07
CA TRP A 5 10.30 16.06 -32.94
C TRP A 5 10.39 14.55 -32.85
N ARG A 6 11.57 14.00 -33.15
CA ARG A 6 11.90 12.60 -32.84
C ARG A 6 12.50 12.54 -31.43
N LEU A 7 11.73 12.05 -30.46
CA LEU A 7 12.24 11.72 -29.14
C LEU A 7 13.24 10.56 -29.27
N ARG A 8 14.49 10.77 -28.93
CA ARG A 8 15.50 9.70 -28.78
C ARG A 8 15.38 9.13 -27.38
N CYS A 9 14.78 7.94 -27.25
CA CYS A 9 14.75 7.19 -26.01
C CYS A 9 16.15 6.64 -25.67
N SER A 10 16.54 6.68 -24.38
CA SER A 10 17.82 6.14 -23.92
C SER A 10 17.87 4.61 -24.06
N PRO A 11 19.07 3.99 -24.19
CA PRO A 11 19.21 2.52 -24.29
C PRO A 11 18.62 1.76 -23.10
N ALA A 12 18.63 2.34 -21.91
CA ALA A 12 18.05 1.75 -20.70
C ALA A 12 16.52 1.60 -20.80
N TRP A 13 15.84 2.58 -21.41
CA TRP A 13 14.40 2.54 -21.63
C TRP A 13 13.98 1.38 -22.56
N LYS A 14 14.76 1.12 -23.62
CA LYS A 14 14.48 0.04 -24.58
C LYS A 14 14.62 -1.35 -23.96
N ALA A 15 15.60 -1.56 -23.06
CA ALA A 15 15.80 -2.83 -22.39
C ALA A 15 14.65 -3.14 -21.39
N GLN A 16 14.15 -2.15 -20.71
CA GLN A 16 13.10 -2.30 -19.71
C GLN A 16 11.72 -2.49 -20.34
N HIS A 17 11.43 -1.87 -21.48
CA HIS A 17 10.17 -2.06 -22.22
C HIS A 17 10.12 -3.38 -23.00
N ALA A 18 11.26 -3.92 -23.46
CA ALA A 18 11.32 -5.26 -24.05
C ALA A 18 10.97 -6.36 -23.03
N TYR A 19 11.24 -6.12 -21.75
CA TYR A 19 10.92 -7.04 -20.66
C TYR A 19 9.41 -7.13 -20.38
N VAL A 20 8.68 -6.02 -20.50
CA VAL A 20 7.22 -5.96 -20.26
C VAL A 20 6.42 -6.46 -21.48
N ALA A 21 6.91 -6.23 -22.70
CA ALA A 21 6.20 -6.61 -23.93
C ALA A 21 6.26 -8.12 -24.27
N GLY A 22 7.21 -8.88 -23.68
CA GLY A 22 7.39 -10.31 -23.95
C GLY A 22 6.31 -11.24 -23.38
N TYR A 23 5.46 -10.77 -22.48
CA TYR A 23 4.52 -11.62 -21.74
C TYR A 23 3.10 -11.73 -22.34
N ALA A 24 2.80 -11.04 -23.42
CA ALA A 24 1.42 -11.01 -23.96
C ALA A 24 1.02 -12.27 -24.78
N ASN A 25 1.90 -13.22 -25.08
CA ASN A 25 1.64 -14.26 -26.09
C ASN A 25 1.75 -15.73 -25.65
N ALA A 26 1.73 -16.06 -24.37
CA ALA A 26 1.72 -17.47 -23.94
C ALA A 26 0.37 -17.83 -23.26
N ARG A 27 -0.65 -18.12 -24.08
CA ARG A 27 -1.83 -18.87 -23.63
C ARG A 27 -1.71 -20.31 -24.11
N GLU A 28 -1.22 -21.20 -23.29
CA GLU A 28 -1.38 -22.64 -23.50
C GLU A 28 -2.66 -23.15 -22.82
N ARG A 29 -3.38 -23.95 -23.61
CA ARG A 29 -4.68 -24.56 -23.25
C ARG A 29 -4.40 -25.83 -22.45
N PHE A 30 -4.89 -25.92 -21.22
CA PHE A 30 -5.04 -27.18 -20.52
C PHE A 30 -6.51 -27.64 -20.59
N SER A 31 -6.70 -28.80 -21.24
CA SER A 31 -8.00 -29.49 -21.29
C SER A 31 -8.17 -30.36 -20.03
N TYR A 32 -9.28 -30.17 -19.34
CA TYR A 32 -9.71 -30.97 -18.19
C TYR A 32 -10.55 -32.16 -18.66
N ASN A 33 -10.22 -33.36 -18.21
CA ASN A 33 -10.94 -34.59 -18.48
C ASN A 33 -11.56 -35.16 -17.19
N PRO A 34 -12.90 -35.23 -17.07
CA PRO A 34 -13.55 -35.78 -15.89
C PRO A 34 -14.01 -37.22 -16.13
N ARG A 35 -13.33 -38.21 -15.57
CA ARG A 35 -13.93 -39.56 -15.34
C ARG A 35 -13.15 -40.28 -14.23
N MET A 36 -13.89 -40.62 -13.18
CA MET A 36 -13.88 -41.81 -12.30
C MET A 36 -14.37 -41.44 -10.91
N ALA A 37 -15.29 -41.96 -10.36
CA ALA A 37 -15.98 -43.23 -10.22
C ALA A 37 -16.48 -43.29 -8.78
N THR A 38 -17.77 -43.46 -8.64
CA THR A 38 -18.51 -43.68 -7.39
C THR A 38 -18.15 -45.04 -6.75
N ARG A 39 -17.89 -45.09 -5.43
CA ARG A 39 -18.08 -46.28 -4.58
C ARG A 39 -18.83 -45.88 -3.34
N ALA A 40 -20.03 -46.42 -3.25
CA ALA A 40 -20.86 -46.40 -2.06
C ALA A 40 -20.36 -47.46 -1.05
N PHE A 41 -20.22 -47.08 0.22
CA PHE A 41 -20.18 -48.00 1.33
C PHE A 41 -21.23 -47.58 2.37
N GLY A 42 -22.24 -48.42 2.52
CA GLY A 42 -23.20 -48.29 3.58
C GLY A 42 -22.62 -48.81 4.93
N PHE A 43 -22.92 -48.10 5.99
CA PHE A 43 -22.76 -48.61 7.36
C PHE A 43 -23.98 -48.26 8.22
N THR A 44 -24.41 -49.24 8.92
CA THR A 44 -25.60 -49.44 9.73
C THR A 44 -25.62 -48.54 10.96
N LEU A 45 -26.83 -48.07 11.34
CA LEU A 45 -27.13 -47.34 12.58
C LEU A 45 -26.78 -48.17 13.82
N ALA A 46 -26.09 -47.57 14.78
CA ALA A 46 -26.17 -47.91 16.20
C ALA A 46 -26.51 -46.64 16.98
N LEU A 47 -27.72 -46.61 17.54
CA LEU A 47 -28.23 -45.55 18.41
C LEU A 47 -27.65 -45.77 19.81
N VAL A 48 -26.73 -44.95 20.28
CA VAL A 48 -26.36 -44.82 21.68
C VAL A 48 -26.57 -43.38 22.10
N GLY A 49 -27.57 -43.15 22.92
CA GLY A 49 -27.89 -41.87 23.49
C GLY A 49 -26.80 -41.42 24.47
N THR A 50 -26.06 -40.42 24.16
CA THR A 50 -25.27 -39.63 25.07
C THR A 50 -25.83 -38.20 25.09
N LEU A 51 -26.29 -37.80 26.28
CA LEU A 51 -26.69 -36.45 26.63
C LEU A 51 -25.47 -35.54 26.50
N ALA A 52 -25.24 -34.98 25.33
CA ALA A 52 -24.21 -33.99 25.12
C ALA A 52 -24.70 -32.64 25.67
N VAL A 53 -24.16 -32.25 26.80
CA VAL A 53 -24.19 -30.87 27.30
C VAL A 53 -23.51 -30.02 26.24
N ALA A 54 -24.31 -29.40 25.39
CA ALA A 54 -23.84 -28.39 24.44
C ALA A 54 -23.43 -27.16 25.23
N THR A 55 -22.18 -27.14 25.70
CA THR A 55 -21.52 -25.90 26.07
C THR A 55 -21.45 -25.04 24.80
N ARG A 56 -22.36 -24.09 24.71
CA ARG A 56 -22.27 -23.00 23.72
C ARG A 56 -20.95 -22.27 23.99
N LEU A 57 -19.90 -22.62 23.28
CA LEU A 57 -18.82 -21.73 22.96
C LEU A 57 -19.44 -20.67 22.02
N LEU A 58 -20.08 -19.66 22.62
CA LEU A 58 -20.32 -18.40 21.94
C LEU A 58 -18.94 -17.79 21.74
N GLY A 59 -18.28 -18.16 20.64
CA GLY A 59 -17.20 -17.36 20.11
C GLY A 59 -17.80 -15.98 19.89
N GLU A 60 -17.28 -15.01 20.63
CA GLU A 60 -17.59 -13.61 20.46
C GLU A 60 -17.25 -13.26 19.00
N GLN A 61 -18.25 -13.37 18.13
CA GLN A 61 -18.12 -12.81 16.79
C GLN A 61 -17.95 -11.31 17.01
N ALA A 62 -16.73 -10.82 16.85
CA ALA A 62 -16.46 -9.40 16.84
C ALA A 62 -17.43 -8.77 15.84
N THR A 63 -18.44 -8.09 16.34
CA THR A 63 -19.42 -7.44 15.49
C THR A 63 -18.70 -6.37 14.68
N ARG A 64 -18.86 -6.44 13.35
CA ARG A 64 -18.30 -5.43 12.47
C ARG A 64 -18.66 -4.03 12.98
N PRO A 65 -17.71 -3.09 13.06
CA PRO A 65 -18.02 -1.73 13.50
C PRO A 65 -19.15 -1.12 12.67
N ALA A 66 -20.05 -0.39 13.31
CA ALA A 66 -21.08 0.34 12.58
C ALA A 66 -20.40 1.33 11.61
N PRO A 67 -20.90 1.47 10.37
CA PRO A 67 -20.37 2.45 9.44
C PRO A 67 -20.35 3.85 10.05
N PRO A 68 -19.28 4.64 9.90
CA PRO A 68 -19.25 6.00 10.39
C PRO A 68 -20.23 6.88 9.61
N THR A 69 -20.67 7.98 10.18
CA THR A 69 -21.55 8.95 9.51
C THR A 69 -20.82 9.87 8.54
N SER A 70 -19.48 9.97 8.67
CA SER A 70 -18.59 10.76 7.82
C SER A 70 -17.29 10.01 7.58
N VAL A 71 -16.50 10.49 6.62
CA VAL A 71 -15.15 9.95 6.35
C VAL A 71 -14.25 10.21 7.55
N ARG A 72 -13.49 9.17 7.98
CA ARG A 72 -12.47 9.29 9.03
C ARG A 72 -11.14 8.76 8.50
N LEU A 73 -10.06 9.44 8.85
CA LEU A 73 -8.69 9.07 8.52
C LEU A 73 -7.93 8.76 9.81
N TYR A 74 -7.50 7.51 9.96
CA TYR A 74 -6.63 7.04 11.04
C TYR A 74 -5.20 6.93 10.54
N VAL A 75 -4.24 7.40 11.32
CA VAL A 75 -2.82 7.27 11.03
C VAL A 75 -2.28 6.10 11.84
N LEU A 76 -1.67 5.13 11.15
CA LEU A 76 -1.02 3.96 11.73
C LEU A 76 0.49 4.11 11.56
N ASP A 77 1.23 3.81 12.63
CA ASP A 77 2.70 3.83 12.59
C ASP A 77 3.21 2.55 11.92
N GLY A 78 3.90 2.68 10.80
CA GLY A 78 4.49 1.58 10.05
C GLY A 78 6.00 1.43 10.28
N GLY A 79 6.60 2.31 11.12
CA GLY A 79 8.00 2.29 11.50
C GLY A 79 8.78 3.58 11.20
N ILE A 80 10.04 3.57 11.62
CA ILE A 80 11.02 4.63 11.37
C ILE A 80 12.25 4.00 10.73
N LEU A 81 12.70 4.56 9.60
CA LEU A 81 13.87 4.12 8.84
C LEU A 81 15.02 5.09 9.03
N GLU A 82 16.25 4.57 9.02
CA GLU A 82 17.45 5.41 8.78
C GLU A 82 17.63 5.57 7.26
N SER A 83 17.94 6.78 6.82
CA SER A 83 18.14 7.08 5.42
C SER A 83 19.32 8.04 5.21
N ASP A 84 19.99 7.92 4.06
CA ASP A 84 21.04 8.85 3.65
C ASP A 84 20.41 9.94 2.76
N PRO A 85 20.41 11.23 3.19
CA PRO A 85 19.91 12.35 2.39
C PRO A 85 20.56 12.46 1.00
N GLY A 86 21.80 12.01 0.84
CA GLY A 86 22.52 12.02 -0.44
C GLY A 86 21.79 11.22 -1.54
N ARG A 87 21.02 10.18 -1.17
CA ARG A 87 20.18 9.42 -2.10
C ARG A 87 19.06 10.25 -2.72
N TYR A 88 18.67 11.35 -2.07
CA TYR A 88 17.65 12.30 -2.51
C TYR A 88 18.25 13.58 -3.10
N LYS A 89 19.59 13.58 -3.32
CA LYS A 89 20.38 14.75 -3.72
C LYS A 89 20.23 15.94 -2.75
N LEU A 90 20.15 15.60 -1.47
CA LEU A 90 20.09 16.52 -0.35
C LEU A 90 21.34 16.34 0.53
N THR A 91 21.65 17.36 1.31
CA THR A 91 22.67 17.31 2.36
C THR A 91 22.01 17.10 3.72
N LYS A 92 22.80 16.83 4.77
CA LYS A 92 22.28 16.73 6.14
C LYS A 92 21.72 18.07 6.63
N GLU A 93 22.25 19.17 6.14
CA GLU A 93 21.81 20.53 6.46
C GLU A 93 20.47 20.89 5.79
N ASP A 94 20.13 20.24 4.66
CA ASP A 94 18.84 20.43 3.98
C ASP A 94 17.67 19.81 4.72
N VAL A 95 17.93 18.79 5.56
CA VAL A 95 16.91 17.99 6.27
C VAL A 95 17.02 18.19 7.78
N GLY A 96 15.91 18.14 8.49
CA GLY A 96 15.88 18.22 9.96
C GLY A 96 16.34 16.92 10.63
N THR A 97 16.20 15.78 9.94
CA THR A 97 16.58 14.45 10.42
C THR A 97 16.95 13.55 9.25
N THR A 98 17.85 12.58 9.50
CA THR A 98 18.16 11.50 8.56
C THR A 98 17.17 10.33 8.67
N GLN A 99 16.22 10.42 9.59
CA GLN A 99 15.20 9.40 9.78
C GLN A 99 13.95 9.71 8.96
N LEU A 100 13.32 8.67 8.45
CA LEU A 100 12.06 8.72 7.71
C LEU A 100 10.98 7.97 8.49
N SER A 101 9.79 8.53 8.61
CA SER A 101 8.62 7.78 9.07
C SER A 101 8.14 6.82 7.97
N VAL A 102 7.52 5.73 8.37
CA VAL A 102 6.67 4.92 7.50
C VAL A 102 5.26 5.01 8.03
N ALA A 103 4.33 5.48 7.22
CA ALA A 103 2.95 5.62 7.61
C ALA A 103 2.06 4.68 6.79
N ALA A 104 1.08 4.09 7.46
CA ALA A 104 -0.05 3.45 6.83
C ALA A 104 -1.35 4.15 7.30
N TYR A 105 -2.41 4.06 6.52
CA TYR A 105 -3.63 4.80 6.84
C TYR A 105 -4.87 3.92 6.68
N LEU A 106 -5.78 4.02 7.64
CA LEU A 106 -7.12 3.45 7.52
C LEU A 106 -8.11 4.57 7.26
N ILE A 107 -8.83 4.48 6.16
CA ILE A 107 -9.90 5.40 5.80
C ILE A 107 -11.23 4.67 5.97
N THR A 108 -12.06 5.14 6.90
CA THR A 108 -13.38 4.59 7.11
C THR A 108 -14.44 5.52 6.53
N HIS A 109 -15.35 4.95 5.78
CA HIS A 109 -16.37 5.65 5.00
C HIS A 109 -17.74 5.00 5.25
N PRO A 110 -18.88 5.71 5.13
CA PRO A 110 -20.21 5.09 5.25
C PRO A 110 -20.44 3.89 4.34
N LYS A 111 -19.73 3.84 3.18
CA LYS A 111 -19.85 2.77 2.18
C LYS A 111 -18.79 1.67 2.28
N GLY A 112 -17.81 1.76 3.20
CA GLY A 112 -16.76 0.75 3.34
C GLY A 112 -15.49 1.26 4.01
N VAL A 113 -14.44 0.47 3.95
CA VAL A 113 -13.15 0.74 4.60
C VAL A 113 -12.02 0.54 3.60
N LEU A 114 -11.14 1.53 3.46
CA LEU A 114 -9.94 1.47 2.64
C LEU A 114 -8.70 1.41 3.54
N MET A 115 -7.84 0.43 3.30
CA MET A 115 -6.47 0.42 3.82
C MET A 115 -5.53 1.00 2.76
N TRP A 116 -4.73 2.00 3.13
CA TRP A 116 -3.71 2.64 2.30
C TRP A 116 -2.33 2.36 2.85
N ASP A 117 -1.51 1.64 2.10
CA ASP A 117 -0.22 1.09 2.46
C ASP A 117 -0.26 0.19 3.71
N THR A 118 0.81 -0.55 3.99
CA THR A 118 0.78 -1.59 5.03
C THR A 118 2.07 -1.69 5.84
N GLY A 119 2.87 -0.62 5.86
CA GLY A 119 4.08 -0.52 6.70
C GLY A 119 5.29 -1.27 6.18
N ALA A 120 6.37 -1.27 6.97
CA ALA A 120 7.71 -1.76 6.61
C ALA A 120 8.05 -3.14 7.21
N ILE A 121 7.42 -3.53 8.31
CA ILE A 121 7.65 -4.81 9.00
C ILE A 121 6.37 -5.61 8.99
N THR A 122 6.47 -6.91 8.66
CA THR A 122 5.33 -7.82 8.77
C THR A 122 5.01 -8.07 10.23
N ASP A 123 3.74 -8.16 10.58
CA ASP A 123 3.32 -8.46 11.96
C ASP A 123 3.84 -9.83 12.41
N ALA A 124 4.10 -10.75 11.46
CA ALA A 124 4.68 -12.05 11.73
C ALA A 124 6.18 -11.99 12.13
N ASP A 125 6.91 -11.01 11.60
CA ASP A 125 8.33 -10.80 11.88
C ASP A 125 8.55 -9.84 13.06
N TRP A 126 7.49 -9.16 13.52
CA TRP A 126 7.59 -8.21 14.61
C TRP A 126 7.68 -8.88 15.98
N SER A 127 8.62 -8.42 16.81
CA SER A 127 8.82 -8.94 18.16
C SER A 127 8.38 -7.92 19.21
N PRO A 128 7.38 -8.25 20.05
CA PRO A 128 6.89 -7.36 21.07
C PRO A 128 7.94 -7.21 22.21
N THR A 129 8.48 -6.02 22.39
CA THR A 129 9.45 -5.72 23.46
C THR A 129 8.88 -4.76 24.50
N GLY A 130 7.63 -4.30 24.33
CA GLY A 130 7.01 -3.24 25.13
C GLY A 130 7.56 -1.85 24.86
N LYS A 131 8.55 -1.71 23.98
CA LYS A 131 9.17 -0.46 23.53
C LYS A 131 9.40 -0.51 22.03
N ALA A 132 9.55 0.67 21.40
CA ALA A 132 10.03 0.72 20.03
C ALA A 132 11.40 0.03 19.96
N SER A 133 11.53 -0.95 19.09
CA SER A 133 12.76 -1.70 18.90
C SER A 133 13.10 -1.84 17.41
N ALA A 134 14.40 -1.94 17.14
CA ALA A 134 14.86 -2.14 15.78
C ALA A 134 14.55 -3.57 15.32
N GLN A 135 13.84 -3.67 14.20
CA GLN A 135 13.57 -4.90 13.47
C GLN A 135 14.48 -4.95 12.25
N LYS A 136 15.16 -6.08 12.04
CA LYS A 136 16.07 -6.27 10.90
C LYS A 136 15.38 -7.10 9.82
N LEU A 137 15.57 -6.69 8.57
CA LEU A 137 15.13 -7.46 7.42
C LEU A 137 16.18 -7.39 6.30
N THR A 138 16.17 -8.38 5.42
CA THR A 138 17.01 -8.40 4.21
C THR A 138 16.10 -8.37 2.99
N LEU A 139 16.38 -7.46 2.07
CA LEU A 139 15.67 -7.34 0.82
C LEU A 139 16.18 -8.34 -0.23
N PRO A 140 15.44 -8.58 -1.32
CA PRO A 140 15.90 -9.46 -2.40
C PRO A 140 17.21 -9.03 -3.06
N ASP A 141 17.57 -7.74 -3.01
CA ASP A 141 18.88 -7.22 -3.45
C ASP A 141 20.04 -7.56 -2.49
N GLY A 142 19.77 -8.29 -1.41
CA GLY A 142 20.74 -8.64 -0.38
C GLY A 142 21.04 -7.54 0.63
N GLN A 143 20.46 -6.36 0.48
CA GLN A 143 20.69 -5.24 1.40
C GLN A 143 19.89 -5.42 2.69
N GLY A 144 20.56 -5.26 3.82
CA GLY A 144 19.91 -5.19 5.12
C GLY A 144 19.20 -3.86 5.32
N ARG A 145 18.05 -3.92 6.00
CA ARG A 145 17.33 -2.73 6.46
C ARG A 145 17.08 -2.85 7.95
N GLN A 146 17.01 -1.71 8.62
CA GLN A 146 16.64 -1.64 10.02
C GLN A 146 15.47 -0.66 10.15
N VAL A 147 14.42 -1.14 10.81
CA VAL A 147 13.20 -0.37 11.06
C VAL A 147 12.94 -0.36 12.55
N THR A 148 12.75 0.81 13.13
CA THR A 148 12.28 0.94 14.52
C THR A 148 10.76 0.99 14.50
N LEU A 149 10.08 0.08 15.23
CA LEU A 149 8.62 -0.02 15.26
C LEU A 149 8.14 -0.37 16.67
N ALA A 150 7.24 0.44 17.21
CA ALA A 150 6.70 0.25 18.56
C ALA A 150 5.61 -0.81 18.61
N ASN A 151 4.70 -0.83 17.64
CA ASN A 151 3.54 -1.72 17.61
C ASN A 151 3.34 -2.29 16.21
N ALA A 152 3.00 -3.57 16.12
CA ALA A 152 2.59 -4.21 14.89
C ALA A 152 1.34 -3.55 14.29
N LEU A 153 1.12 -3.70 12.96
CA LEU A 153 0.06 -2.98 12.24
C LEU A 153 -1.35 -3.42 12.67
N VAL A 154 -1.60 -4.72 12.74
CA VAL A 154 -2.94 -5.27 13.07
C VAL A 154 -3.38 -4.90 14.50
N PRO A 155 -2.54 -4.91 15.54
CA PRO A 155 -2.88 -4.35 16.85
C PRO A 155 -3.32 -2.88 16.82
N GLN A 156 -2.67 -2.02 16.03
CA GLN A 156 -3.07 -0.63 15.86
C GLN A 156 -4.44 -0.51 15.18
N LEU A 157 -4.69 -1.35 14.17
CA LEU A 157 -5.99 -1.45 13.50
C LEU A 157 -7.09 -1.85 14.50
N LYS A 158 -6.82 -2.84 15.37
CA LYS A 158 -7.73 -3.27 16.44
C LYS A 158 -8.00 -2.15 17.45
N ALA A 159 -6.99 -1.37 17.81
CA ALA A 159 -7.16 -0.21 18.69
C ALA A 159 -8.10 0.85 18.08
N ALA A 160 -8.12 0.97 16.75
CA ALA A 160 -9.09 1.80 16.03
C ALA A 160 -10.50 1.17 15.93
N GLY A 161 -10.68 -0.05 16.43
CA GLY A 161 -11.95 -0.78 16.40
C GLY A 161 -12.18 -1.61 15.13
N TYR A 162 -11.15 -1.84 14.31
CA TYR A 162 -11.25 -2.58 13.05
C TYR A 162 -10.35 -3.80 13.01
N THR A 163 -10.68 -4.73 12.15
CA THR A 163 -9.89 -5.93 11.84
C THR A 163 -9.59 -5.96 10.33
N PRO A 164 -8.62 -6.75 9.88
CA PRO A 164 -8.39 -6.93 8.44
C PRO A 164 -9.63 -7.40 7.67
N ALA A 165 -10.53 -8.16 8.30
CA ALA A 165 -11.77 -8.63 7.68
C ALA A 165 -12.79 -7.51 7.42
N ASP A 166 -12.68 -6.37 8.10
CA ASP A 166 -13.54 -5.21 7.89
C ASP A 166 -13.11 -4.36 6.70
N VAL A 167 -11.89 -4.56 6.19
CA VAL A 167 -11.32 -3.80 5.08
C VAL A 167 -11.98 -4.23 3.77
N THR A 168 -12.67 -3.29 3.12
CA THR A 168 -13.36 -3.49 1.84
C THR A 168 -12.39 -3.38 0.67
N PHE A 169 -11.49 -2.39 0.74
CA PHE A 169 -10.52 -2.07 -0.30
C PHE A 169 -9.10 -1.99 0.28
N LEU A 170 -8.15 -2.50 -0.46
CA LEU A 170 -6.72 -2.25 -0.25
C LEU A 170 -6.21 -1.41 -1.40
N ALA A 171 -5.43 -0.36 -1.14
CA ALA A 171 -4.63 0.32 -2.13
C ALA A 171 -3.21 0.49 -1.60
N LEU A 172 -2.23 0.26 -2.45
CA LEU A 172 -0.83 0.51 -2.19
C LEU A 172 -0.41 1.73 -3.00
N SER A 173 0.35 2.64 -2.40
CA SER A 173 0.92 3.77 -3.14
C SER A 173 1.82 3.26 -4.27
N HIS A 174 2.60 2.22 -3.98
CA HIS A 174 3.46 1.51 -4.91
C HIS A 174 3.99 0.19 -4.30
N TYR A 175 4.91 -0.52 -5.01
CA TYR A 175 5.34 -1.88 -4.65
C TYR A 175 6.55 -1.96 -3.71
N HIS A 176 7.12 -0.88 -3.22
CA HIS A 176 8.31 -0.95 -2.35
C HIS A 176 8.00 -1.63 -1.02
N TRP A 177 9.07 -2.20 -0.43
CA TRP A 177 9.00 -3.10 0.72
C TRP A 177 8.39 -2.45 1.97
N ASP A 178 8.58 -1.14 2.14
CA ASP A 178 8.12 -0.36 3.28
C ASP A 178 6.67 0.14 3.14
N HIS A 179 6.03 -0.16 2.02
CA HIS A 179 4.60 0.09 1.79
C HIS A 179 3.77 -1.20 1.75
N THR A 180 4.43 -2.36 1.62
CA THR A 180 3.76 -3.63 1.32
C THR A 180 3.87 -4.69 2.41
N ALA A 181 4.52 -4.40 3.56
CA ALA A 181 4.92 -5.43 4.51
C ALA A 181 3.77 -6.34 5.01
N ASN A 182 2.58 -5.80 5.21
CA ASN A 182 1.42 -6.56 5.67
C ASN A 182 0.32 -6.73 4.60
N ALA A 183 0.64 -6.56 3.31
CA ALA A 183 -0.38 -6.60 2.25
C ALA A 183 -1.11 -7.96 2.17
N ASN A 184 -0.45 -9.08 2.46
CA ASN A 184 -1.06 -10.41 2.51
C ASN A 184 -2.23 -10.49 3.50
N VAL A 185 -2.17 -9.77 4.61
CA VAL A 185 -3.21 -9.76 5.66
C VAL A 185 -4.53 -9.21 5.12
N PHE A 186 -4.47 -8.37 4.10
CA PHE A 186 -5.62 -7.72 3.47
C PHE A 186 -6.03 -8.35 2.13
N ALA A 187 -5.54 -9.55 1.81
CA ALA A 187 -5.85 -10.22 0.53
C ALA A 187 -7.34 -10.55 0.34
N GLY A 188 -8.14 -10.55 1.41
CA GLY A 188 -9.59 -10.68 1.36
C GLY A 188 -10.33 -9.44 0.85
N ALA A 189 -9.70 -8.27 0.89
CA ALA A 189 -10.23 -7.01 0.34
C ALA A 189 -10.14 -6.99 -1.20
N THR A 190 -10.86 -6.07 -1.83
CA THR A 190 -10.64 -5.76 -3.25
C THR A 190 -9.40 -4.87 -3.38
N TRP A 191 -8.38 -5.36 -4.06
CA TRP A 191 -7.17 -4.60 -4.30
C TRP A 191 -7.36 -3.61 -5.46
N LEU A 192 -7.17 -2.31 -5.19
CA LEU A 192 -7.21 -1.23 -6.16
C LEU A 192 -5.77 -0.98 -6.65
N ALA A 193 -5.44 -1.44 -7.84
CA ALA A 193 -4.07 -1.47 -8.33
C ALA A 193 -3.90 -0.79 -9.68
N ARG A 194 -2.74 -0.15 -9.90
CA ARG A 194 -2.27 0.22 -11.23
C ARG A 194 -1.62 -0.99 -11.89
N SER A 195 -1.93 -1.25 -13.17
CA SER A 195 -1.43 -2.43 -13.88
C SER A 195 0.09 -2.51 -13.89
N LEU A 196 0.78 -1.38 -14.13
CA LEU A 196 2.24 -1.35 -14.21
C LEU A 196 2.92 -1.76 -12.89
N ASP A 197 2.40 -1.30 -11.74
CA ASP A 197 2.93 -1.74 -10.44
C ASP A 197 2.57 -3.18 -10.14
N ARG A 198 1.33 -3.60 -10.44
CA ARG A 198 0.94 -5.00 -10.28
C ARG A 198 1.81 -5.94 -11.11
N ASP A 199 2.10 -5.59 -12.37
CA ASP A 199 2.94 -6.39 -13.25
C ASP A 199 4.38 -6.44 -12.73
N ALA A 200 4.92 -5.34 -12.19
CA ALA A 200 6.23 -5.30 -11.54
C ALA A 200 6.28 -6.17 -10.28
N MET A 201 5.23 -6.16 -9.44
CA MET A 201 5.12 -6.98 -8.22
C MET A 201 5.20 -8.48 -8.51
N PHE A 202 4.61 -8.93 -9.63
CA PHE A 202 4.52 -10.35 -9.98
C PHE A 202 5.40 -10.74 -11.15
N ALA A 203 6.38 -9.92 -11.50
CA ALA A 203 7.40 -10.24 -12.48
C ALA A 203 8.22 -11.47 -12.04
N GLU A 204 8.73 -12.24 -12.99
CA GLU A 204 9.56 -13.43 -12.71
C GLU A 204 10.80 -13.08 -11.88
N LYS A 205 11.39 -11.91 -12.13
CA LYS A 205 12.48 -11.35 -11.32
C LYS A 205 11.96 -10.11 -10.61
N PRO A 206 11.68 -10.19 -9.30
CA PRO A 206 11.27 -9.03 -8.53
C PRO A 206 12.34 -7.93 -8.57
N LEU A 207 11.90 -6.69 -8.57
CA LEU A 207 12.80 -5.54 -8.43
C LEU A 207 13.43 -5.53 -7.04
N GLY A 208 14.67 -5.03 -6.92
CA GLY A 208 15.48 -5.12 -5.69
C GLY A 208 14.81 -4.52 -4.45
N THR A 209 13.93 -3.53 -4.63
CA THR A 209 13.17 -2.89 -3.56
C THR A 209 11.82 -3.55 -3.26
N ALA A 210 11.42 -4.56 -4.05
CA ALA A 210 10.20 -5.33 -3.82
C ALA A 210 10.43 -6.48 -2.84
N ARG A 211 9.41 -6.86 -2.06
CA ARG A 211 9.45 -8.01 -1.13
C ARG A 211 8.28 -8.96 -1.39
N PRO A 212 8.37 -9.84 -2.42
CA PRO A 212 7.24 -10.65 -2.89
C PRO A 212 6.54 -11.48 -1.82
N THR A 213 7.26 -11.93 -0.79
CA THR A 213 6.68 -12.70 0.33
C THR A 213 5.62 -11.94 1.10
N THR A 214 5.62 -10.60 1.07
CA THR A 214 4.70 -9.76 1.83
C THR A 214 3.37 -9.50 1.13
N TYR A 215 3.32 -9.73 -0.19
CA TYR A 215 2.14 -9.47 -1.01
C TYR A 215 1.75 -10.64 -1.95
N SER A 216 2.35 -11.81 -1.76
CA SER A 216 2.11 -12.98 -2.63
C SER A 216 0.63 -13.38 -2.74
N ALA A 217 -0.15 -13.21 -1.67
CA ALA A 217 -1.58 -13.52 -1.65
C ALA A 217 -2.40 -12.58 -2.55
N LEU A 218 -1.91 -11.37 -2.86
CA LEU A 218 -2.59 -10.44 -3.77
C LEU A 218 -2.63 -10.94 -5.21
N LYS A 219 -1.80 -11.92 -5.58
CA LYS A 219 -1.79 -12.50 -6.93
C LYS A 219 -3.15 -13.07 -7.32
N THR A 220 -3.87 -13.63 -6.35
CA THR A 220 -5.18 -14.27 -6.51
C THR A 220 -6.33 -13.49 -5.88
N SER A 221 -6.05 -12.33 -5.26
CA SER A 221 -7.07 -11.49 -4.66
C SER A 221 -7.96 -10.84 -5.74
N ARG A 222 -9.20 -10.51 -5.36
CA ARG A 222 -10.07 -9.70 -6.19
C ARG A 222 -9.38 -8.35 -6.45
N THR A 223 -9.17 -8.01 -7.73
CA THR A 223 -8.40 -6.83 -8.12
C THR A 223 -9.21 -5.98 -9.09
N THR A 224 -9.28 -4.67 -8.83
CA THR A 224 -9.71 -3.66 -9.78
C THR A 224 -8.48 -2.98 -10.37
N LEU A 225 -8.25 -3.15 -11.67
CA LEU A 225 -7.16 -2.46 -12.37
C LEU A 225 -7.62 -1.05 -12.74
N ILE A 226 -7.01 -0.05 -12.12
CA ILE A 226 -7.29 1.35 -12.37
C ILE A 226 -6.51 1.78 -13.62
N LYS A 227 -7.26 2.29 -14.62
CA LYS A 227 -6.69 2.76 -15.91
C LYS A 227 -6.70 4.28 -16.02
N ASP A 228 -7.68 4.92 -15.37
CA ASP A 228 -7.87 6.37 -15.42
C ASP A 228 -6.91 7.10 -14.47
N ASP A 229 -6.64 8.36 -14.74
CA ASP A 229 -5.77 9.18 -13.89
C ASP A 229 -6.32 9.33 -12.47
N GLU A 230 -7.65 9.37 -12.32
CA GLU A 230 -8.35 9.44 -11.05
C GLU A 230 -9.34 8.28 -10.91
N HIS A 231 -9.44 7.73 -9.69
CA HIS A 231 -10.43 6.72 -9.33
C HIS A 231 -11.09 7.08 -8.01
N ASP A 232 -12.39 7.35 -8.06
CA ASP A 232 -13.19 7.60 -6.87
C ASP A 232 -13.58 6.28 -6.21
N VAL A 233 -12.97 6.00 -5.05
CA VAL A 233 -13.09 4.70 -4.37
C VAL A 233 -14.52 4.40 -3.94
N PHE A 234 -15.28 5.42 -3.52
CA PHE A 234 -16.64 5.27 -3.00
C PHE A 234 -17.72 5.93 -3.86
N GLY A 235 -17.34 6.60 -4.96
CA GLY A 235 -18.24 7.21 -5.92
C GLY A 235 -18.94 8.47 -5.42
N ASP A 236 -18.33 9.26 -4.53
CA ASP A 236 -18.89 10.50 -4.00
C ASP A 236 -17.87 11.65 -3.89
N GLY A 237 -16.69 11.48 -4.46
CA GLY A 237 -15.64 12.49 -4.53
C GLY A 237 -14.88 12.71 -3.22
N THR A 238 -15.08 11.88 -2.20
CA THR A 238 -14.43 12.08 -0.90
C THR A 238 -13.10 11.33 -0.76
N VAL A 239 -12.90 10.22 -1.50
CA VAL A 239 -11.68 9.41 -1.45
C VAL A 239 -11.25 9.06 -2.87
N ILE A 240 -10.17 9.69 -3.35
CA ILE A 240 -9.75 9.61 -4.74
C ILE A 240 -8.31 9.13 -4.84
N LEU A 241 -8.08 8.02 -5.54
CA LEU A 241 -6.75 7.58 -5.97
C LEU A 241 -6.36 8.35 -7.23
N LYS A 242 -5.17 8.97 -7.24
CA LYS A 242 -4.65 9.73 -8.40
C LYS A 242 -3.37 9.10 -8.90
N SER A 243 -3.24 8.99 -10.22
CA SER A 243 -1.99 8.57 -10.86
C SER A 243 -0.88 9.58 -10.59
N ALA A 244 0.28 9.09 -10.17
CA ALA A 244 1.46 9.90 -9.91
C ALA A 244 2.75 9.10 -10.26
N PRO A 245 2.89 8.62 -11.52
CA PRO A 245 3.99 7.75 -11.91
C PRO A 245 5.35 8.46 -11.84
N GLY A 246 6.41 7.67 -11.74
CA GLY A 246 7.79 8.15 -11.78
C GLY A 246 8.67 7.54 -10.70
N HIS A 247 8.26 7.55 -9.44
CA HIS A 247 8.94 6.81 -8.38
C HIS A 247 8.89 5.30 -8.65
N THR A 248 7.71 4.80 -8.97
CA THR A 248 7.50 3.53 -9.68
C THR A 248 6.61 3.78 -10.91
N PRO A 249 6.55 2.83 -11.87
CA PRO A 249 5.74 3.01 -13.09
C PRO A 249 4.25 3.26 -12.83
N GLY A 250 3.71 2.67 -11.76
CA GLY A 250 2.30 2.78 -11.38
C GLY A 250 2.07 3.46 -10.04
N HIS A 251 3.04 4.25 -9.56
CA HIS A 251 2.89 5.01 -8.32
C HIS A 251 1.62 5.87 -8.34
N GLN A 252 0.95 5.95 -7.19
CA GLN A 252 -0.26 6.73 -6.99
C GLN A 252 -0.28 7.44 -5.63
N VAL A 253 -1.08 8.49 -5.53
CA VAL A 253 -1.33 9.27 -4.31
C VAL A 253 -2.81 9.16 -3.95
N LEU A 254 -3.15 9.42 -2.66
CA LEU A 254 -4.53 9.34 -2.18
C LEU A 254 -5.02 10.69 -1.65
N TYR A 255 -6.09 11.20 -2.22
CA TYR A 255 -6.83 12.34 -1.69
C TYR A 255 -7.99 11.87 -0.82
N VAL A 256 -8.12 12.49 0.38
CA VAL A 256 -9.22 12.25 1.32
C VAL A 256 -9.85 13.58 1.72
N LYS A 257 -11.13 13.76 1.45
CA LYS A 257 -11.89 14.94 1.86
C LYS A 257 -12.57 14.67 3.20
N LEU A 258 -12.12 15.35 4.23
CA LEU A 258 -12.59 15.24 5.61
C LEU A 258 -13.48 16.43 5.95
N ALA A 259 -14.53 16.21 6.77
CA ALA A 259 -15.55 17.23 7.02
C ALA A 259 -15.02 18.42 7.83
N ARG A 260 -14.19 18.16 8.84
CA ARG A 260 -13.62 19.19 9.74
C ARG A 260 -12.18 19.55 9.41
N THR A 261 -11.40 18.57 9.02
CA THR A 261 -9.96 18.75 8.71
C THR A 261 -9.75 19.37 7.32
N GLY A 262 -10.73 19.24 6.42
CA GLY A 262 -10.58 19.63 5.01
C GLY A 262 -9.95 18.54 4.16
N GLY A 263 -9.42 18.90 2.99
CA GLY A 263 -8.76 17.98 2.09
C GLY A 263 -7.35 17.62 2.57
N VAL A 264 -7.01 16.33 2.51
CA VAL A 264 -5.66 15.80 2.76
C VAL A 264 -5.23 14.97 1.57
N LEU A 265 -4.01 15.16 1.08
CA LEU A 265 -3.39 14.34 0.05
C LEU A 265 -2.20 13.60 0.64
N LEU A 266 -2.28 12.26 0.67
CA LEU A 266 -1.22 11.36 1.10
C LEU A 266 -0.30 11.10 -0.09
N SER A 267 0.99 11.43 0.06
CA SER A 267 1.92 11.52 -1.07
C SER A 267 2.42 10.18 -1.61
N GLY A 268 2.30 9.06 -0.83
CA GLY A 268 3.22 7.95 -1.08
C GLY A 268 4.66 8.48 -1.12
N ASP A 269 5.44 8.01 -2.07
CA ASP A 269 6.84 8.39 -2.29
C ASP A 269 7.04 9.43 -3.40
N LEU A 270 6.00 10.23 -3.68
CA LEU A 270 6.15 11.40 -4.53
C LEU A 270 7.19 12.38 -3.94
N TYR A 271 7.32 12.39 -2.62
CA TYR A 271 8.32 13.09 -1.82
C TYR A 271 8.66 12.25 -0.57
N HIS A 272 9.92 12.30 -0.13
CA HIS A 272 10.38 11.70 1.13
C HIS A 272 10.69 12.77 2.17
N TYR A 273 11.28 13.88 1.74
CA TYR A 273 11.58 15.05 2.56
C TYR A 273 10.88 16.31 2.04
N GLN A 274 10.49 17.21 2.93
CA GLN A 274 10.01 18.53 2.54
C GLN A 274 11.03 19.30 1.67
N ALA A 275 12.32 19.03 1.93
CA ALA A 275 13.42 19.65 1.18
C ALA A 275 13.43 19.28 -0.31
N GLU A 276 12.97 18.07 -0.68
CA GLU A 276 12.85 17.69 -2.10
C GLU A 276 11.91 18.63 -2.85
N ARG A 277 10.76 18.96 -2.23
CA ARG A 277 9.80 19.88 -2.80
C ARG A 277 10.34 21.32 -2.86
N ARG A 278 10.96 21.78 -1.77
CA ARG A 278 11.50 23.14 -1.64
C ARG A 278 12.67 23.40 -2.59
N LEU A 279 13.54 22.41 -2.82
CA LEU A 279 14.77 22.52 -3.60
C LEU A 279 14.67 21.89 -5.00
N ASP A 280 13.51 21.38 -5.39
CA ASP A 280 13.27 20.64 -6.64
C ASP A 280 14.28 19.49 -6.83
N ARG A 281 14.48 18.66 -5.78
CA ARG A 281 15.36 17.50 -5.80
C ARG A 281 14.58 16.23 -6.04
N TYR A 282 15.23 15.27 -6.67
CA TYR A 282 14.65 13.97 -7.02
C TYR A 282 15.58 12.86 -6.56
N PRO A 283 15.06 11.78 -5.97
CA PRO A 283 15.85 10.61 -5.59
C PRO A 283 16.70 10.06 -6.73
N THR A 284 17.83 9.46 -6.39
CA THR A 284 18.71 8.81 -7.37
C THR A 284 18.18 7.47 -7.87
N PHE A 285 17.13 6.96 -7.24
CA PHE A 285 16.49 5.66 -7.49
C PHE A 285 15.07 5.77 -8.08
N GLU A 286 14.68 6.95 -8.58
CA GLU A 286 13.44 7.11 -9.35
C GLU A 286 13.44 6.20 -10.58
N PHE A 287 12.31 5.55 -10.86
CA PHE A 287 12.12 4.83 -12.11
C PHE A 287 12.23 5.77 -13.32
N ASP A 288 11.59 6.94 -13.24
CA ASP A 288 11.63 7.98 -14.28
C ASP A 288 11.44 9.38 -13.66
N VAL A 289 12.52 10.15 -13.60
CA VAL A 289 12.52 11.50 -13.01
C VAL A 289 11.59 12.45 -13.76
N GLU A 290 11.44 12.34 -15.08
CA GLU A 290 10.56 13.23 -15.84
C GLU A 290 9.09 12.94 -15.58
N GLN A 291 8.73 11.66 -15.38
CA GLN A 291 7.39 11.28 -14.93
C GLN A 291 7.13 11.81 -13.52
N THR A 292 8.07 11.62 -12.56
CA THR A 292 7.95 12.21 -11.21
C THR A 292 7.77 13.71 -11.25
N ARG A 293 8.53 14.40 -12.10
CA ARG A 293 8.38 15.86 -12.30
C ARG A 293 6.98 16.22 -12.82
N GLY A 294 6.46 15.46 -13.77
CA GLY A 294 5.09 15.60 -14.27
C GLY A 294 4.05 15.36 -13.17
N ALA A 295 4.21 14.30 -12.39
CA ALA A 295 3.35 13.95 -11.28
C ALA A 295 3.35 15.04 -10.18
N ARG A 296 4.53 15.57 -9.80
CA ARG A 296 4.65 16.69 -8.84
C ARG A 296 3.89 17.93 -9.32
N ARG A 297 4.02 18.31 -10.61
CA ARG A 297 3.26 19.44 -11.18
C ARG A 297 1.75 19.20 -11.14
N SER A 298 1.30 17.98 -11.48
CA SER A 298 -0.13 17.60 -11.43
C SER A 298 -0.68 17.69 -10.01
N VAL A 299 0.08 17.17 -9.04
CA VAL A 299 -0.29 17.21 -7.61
C VAL A 299 -0.31 18.66 -7.11
N ASP A 300 0.69 19.49 -7.43
CA ASP A 300 0.70 20.90 -7.02
C ASP A 300 -0.50 21.68 -7.58
N ALA A 301 -0.87 21.43 -8.84
CA ALA A 301 -2.07 22.02 -9.44
C ALA A 301 -3.35 21.56 -8.72
N PHE A 302 -3.42 20.28 -8.33
CA PHE A 302 -4.54 19.72 -7.58
C PHE A 302 -4.63 20.34 -6.16
N LEU A 303 -3.51 20.43 -5.45
CA LEU A 303 -3.45 21.06 -4.12
C LEU A 303 -3.91 22.53 -4.19
N LYS A 304 -3.44 23.28 -5.19
CA LYS A 304 -3.87 24.67 -5.42
C LYS A 304 -5.37 24.79 -5.71
N LYS A 305 -5.92 23.86 -6.51
CA LYS A 305 -7.35 23.83 -6.87
C LYS A 305 -8.24 23.49 -5.66
N THR A 306 -7.81 22.55 -4.81
CA THR A 306 -8.65 21.99 -3.73
C THR A 306 -8.40 22.63 -2.38
N GLY A 307 -7.27 23.30 -2.18
CA GLY A 307 -6.81 23.77 -0.86
C GLY A 307 -6.37 22.62 0.06
N ALA A 308 -6.16 21.43 -0.48
CA ALA A 308 -5.79 20.27 0.32
C ALA A 308 -4.38 20.41 0.92
N GLN A 309 -4.20 19.85 2.13
CA GLN A 309 -2.90 19.71 2.77
C GLN A 309 -2.14 18.54 2.15
N LEU A 310 -0.86 18.71 1.85
CA LEU A 310 0.02 17.62 1.46
C LEU A 310 0.63 16.97 2.70
N TRP A 311 0.37 15.68 2.91
CA TRP A 311 1.02 14.88 3.94
C TRP A 311 2.05 13.95 3.28
N ILE A 312 3.33 14.23 3.53
CA ILE A 312 4.45 13.42 3.05
C ILE A 312 4.61 12.24 4.01
N GLN A 313 4.44 11.01 3.50
CA GLN A 313 4.43 9.79 4.33
C GLN A 313 5.74 9.56 5.08
N HIS A 314 6.85 9.98 4.50
CA HIS A 314 8.19 9.82 5.05
C HIS A 314 8.69 11.01 5.88
N ASP A 315 7.93 12.10 5.97
CA ASP A 315 8.29 13.26 6.80
C ASP A 315 8.09 12.94 8.28
N LEU A 316 9.17 12.54 8.97
CA LEU A 316 9.12 12.15 10.38
C LEU A 316 8.63 13.26 11.30
N ASP A 317 9.08 14.50 11.07
CA ASP A 317 8.72 15.65 11.92
C ASP A 317 7.23 15.99 11.81
N ALA A 318 6.68 15.92 10.60
CA ALA A 318 5.24 16.10 10.37
C ALA A 318 4.45 14.90 10.92
N HIS A 319 4.91 13.68 10.65
CA HIS A 319 4.27 12.45 11.11
C HIS A 319 4.19 12.38 12.65
N ALA A 320 5.24 12.80 13.36
CA ALA A 320 5.26 12.82 14.82
C ALA A 320 4.16 13.70 15.44
N LYS A 321 3.72 14.74 14.73
CA LYS A 321 2.67 15.67 15.18
C LYS A 321 1.25 15.18 14.88
N LEU A 322 1.10 14.16 14.03
CA LEU A 322 -0.21 13.61 13.67
C LEU A 322 -0.78 12.79 14.82
N LYS A 323 -2.10 12.92 15.02
CA LYS A 323 -2.85 11.99 15.89
C LYS A 323 -2.72 10.59 15.33
N LYS A 324 -2.38 9.63 16.19
CA LYS A 324 -2.30 8.20 15.82
C LYS A 324 -3.58 7.48 16.25
N ALA A 325 -3.87 6.35 15.59
CA ALA A 325 -4.92 5.45 16.04
C ALA A 325 -4.82 5.15 17.55
N PRO A 326 -5.95 5.12 18.30
CA PRO A 326 -7.33 5.11 17.86
C PRO A 326 -7.93 6.50 17.54
N ALA A 327 -7.20 7.60 17.73
CA ALA A 327 -7.67 8.92 17.33
C ALA A 327 -7.69 9.05 15.79
N TYR A 328 -8.58 9.88 15.26
CA TYR A 328 -8.78 10.08 13.83
C TYR A 328 -8.96 11.56 13.46
N TYR A 329 -8.89 11.82 12.17
CA TYR A 329 -9.26 13.07 11.52
C TYR A 329 -10.59 12.86 10.77
N ASP A 330 -11.45 13.88 10.76
CA ASP A 330 -12.74 13.90 10.08
C ASP A 330 -13.13 15.29 9.57
#